data_62292b8d6d56ce31187fab4864795962
#
_entry.id   62292b8d6d56ce31187fab4864795962
#
_cell.length_a   1.000
_cell.length_b   1.000
_cell.length_c   1.000
_cell.angle_alpha   90.00
_cell.angle_beta   90.00
_cell.angle_gamma   90.00
#
_symmetry.space_group_name_H-M   'P 1'
#
loop_
_entity.id
_entity.type
_entity.pdbx_description
1 polymer ?
#
loop_
_entity_poly.entity_id
_entity_poly.type
_entity_poly.pdbx_seq_one_letter_code
_entity_poly.pdbx_strand_id
1 'polypeptide(L)'
;MAGVKVGINGFGRIGRLVFRALVEQGHLGKDLDVVAVNDLVPADNLAYLLKYDSTQGKFHGEVMSKKSSASAKEDDTLVVNGHEIKCLAVRQGPAALPWKELGVEYVIESTGLFTECSKNVGTDAGQLDPNKTAHGHHIAGAKKVIISAPAKNEDITIVMGVNQDKYDPSKHTHISNASCTTNCLAPLVHVLLKEGFGIEEGLMTTVHSYTATQKTVDGPSQKDWKGGRAASINIIPSTTGAARAVGLVCPEVKGKLTGMSFRVPTPTVSVVDLTVKTTKSTSYKEICTAMKKASETYLKGILAYTADEVVSTDFIHDSHSSIFDAGSGIELNDKFFKLVSWYDNEWGYSNRCVDLLKFMISKA
;
A
#
# COMPACT_ATOMS: atom_id res chain seq x y z
N MET A 1 27.95 -5.74 -6.53
CA MET A 1 27.41 -4.58 -7.31
C MET A 1 26.75 -3.65 -6.32
N ALA A 2 26.85 -2.34 -6.50
CA ALA A 2 26.08 -1.40 -5.65
C ALA A 2 24.60 -1.64 -5.88
N GLY A 3 23.80 -1.67 -4.82
CA GLY A 3 22.35 -1.83 -4.90
C GLY A 3 21.69 -0.68 -5.66
N VAL A 4 20.49 -0.90 -6.17
CA VAL A 4 19.68 0.15 -6.81
C VAL A 4 19.30 1.18 -5.77
N LYS A 5 19.57 2.47 -6.05
CA LYS A 5 19.34 3.57 -5.10
C LYS A 5 17.87 3.97 -5.03
N VAL A 6 17.33 3.92 -3.82
CA VAL A 6 15.91 4.19 -3.52
C VAL A 6 15.79 5.39 -2.58
N GLY A 7 14.83 6.27 -2.85
CA GLY A 7 14.39 7.31 -1.94
C GLY A 7 12.98 7.03 -1.42
N ILE A 8 12.69 7.36 -0.17
CA ILE A 8 11.34 7.27 0.39
C ILE A 8 10.89 8.68 0.76
N ASN A 9 9.82 9.16 0.14
CA ASN A 9 9.20 10.43 0.50
C ASN A 9 7.98 10.19 1.40
N GLY A 10 8.05 10.67 2.63
CA GLY A 10 7.12 10.34 3.70
C GLY A 10 7.59 9.12 4.51
N PHE A 11 8.10 9.35 5.69
CA PHE A 11 8.53 8.28 6.62
C PHE A 11 7.52 8.12 7.77
N GLY A 12 6.23 8.28 7.42
CA GLY A 12 5.06 7.98 8.27
C GLY A 12 4.86 6.47 8.47
N ARG A 13 3.64 6.04 8.77
CA ARG A 13 3.32 4.60 8.97
C ARG A 13 3.81 3.75 7.80
N ILE A 14 3.32 4.02 6.59
CA ILE A 14 3.62 3.18 5.41
C ILE A 14 5.09 3.26 5.01
N GLY A 15 5.69 4.46 4.95
CA GLY A 15 7.11 4.58 4.60
C GLY A 15 8.03 3.80 5.52
N ARG A 16 7.78 3.84 6.86
CA ARG A 16 8.55 3.05 7.82
C ARG A 16 8.31 1.54 7.67
N LEU A 17 7.08 1.11 7.40
CA LEU A 17 6.78 -0.32 7.25
C LEU A 17 7.30 -0.87 5.92
N VAL A 18 7.28 -0.09 4.84
CA VAL A 18 7.98 -0.45 3.59
C VAL A 18 9.48 -0.61 3.85
N PHE A 19 10.09 0.32 4.59
CA PHE A 19 11.49 0.21 4.96
C PHE A 19 11.77 -1.04 5.83
N ARG A 20 10.93 -1.31 6.85
CA ARG A 20 11.03 -2.54 7.65
C ARG A 20 10.93 -3.80 6.80
N ALA A 21 9.93 -3.87 5.91
CA ALA A 21 9.73 -5.02 5.02
C ALA A 21 10.95 -5.26 4.11
N LEU A 22 11.54 -4.17 3.59
CA LEU A 22 12.77 -4.23 2.80
C LEU A 22 13.96 -4.80 3.61
N VAL A 23 14.09 -4.39 4.88
CA VAL A 23 15.13 -4.91 5.77
C VAL A 23 14.88 -6.37 6.16
N GLU A 24 13.65 -6.72 6.54
CA GLU A 24 13.29 -8.08 6.94
C GLU A 24 13.41 -9.09 5.79
N GLN A 25 13.12 -8.66 4.57
CA GLN A 25 13.34 -9.45 3.35
C GLN A 25 14.83 -9.54 2.97
N GLY A 26 15.72 -8.83 3.69
CA GLY A 26 17.17 -8.90 3.52
C GLY A 26 17.70 -8.18 2.29
N HIS A 27 17.03 -7.11 1.83
CA HIS A 27 17.41 -6.35 0.64
C HIS A 27 18.33 -5.16 0.91
N LEU A 28 18.24 -4.55 2.12
CA LEU A 28 19.03 -3.37 2.47
C LEU A 28 20.53 -3.66 2.37
N GLY A 29 21.24 -2.84 1.58
CA GLY A 29 22.68 -2.95 1.37
C GLY A 29 23.11 -4.13 0.50
N LYS A 30 22.18 -4.83 -0.16
CA LYS A 30 22.45 -5.88 -1.13
C LYS A 30 22.04 -5.47 -2.53
N ASP A 31 20.79 -5.72 -2.87
CA ASP A 31 20.20 -5.37 -4.17
C ASP A 31 19.47 -4.01 -4.14
N LEU A 32 19.06 -3.55 -2.96
CA LEU A 32 18.46 -2.25 -2.75
C LEU A 32 19.26 -1.42 -1.74
N ASP A 33 19.42 -0.13 -2.05
CA ASP A 33 20.10 0.83 -1.20
C ASP A 33 19.17 2.03 -0.97
N VAL A 34 18.55 2.09 0.22
CA VAL A 34 17.75 3.26 0.64
C VAL A 34 18.72 4.35 1.08
N VAL A 35 19.01 5.28 0.21
CA VAL A 35 20.02 6.33 0.44
C VAL A 35 19.47 7.54 1.19
N ALA A 36 18.17 7.79 1.08
CA ALA A 36 17.53 8.89 1.80
C ALA A 36 16.04 8.65 2.06
N VAL A 37 15.58 9.23 3.15
CA VAL A 37 14.15 9.40 3.48
C VAL A 37 13.86 10.89 3.67
N ASN A 38 12.66 11.33 3.30
CA ASN A 38 12.20 12.69 3.56
C ASN A 38 11.02 12.67 4.52
N ASP A 39 11.16 13.34 5.64
CA ASP A 39 10.08 13.64 6.59
C ASP A 39 10.38 14.96 7.29
N LEU A 40 9.40 15.54 8.00
CA LEU A 40 9.52 16.89 8.54
C LEU A 40 10.02 16.94 10.00
N VAL A 41 10.55 15.83 10.50
CA VAL A 41 11.10 15.69 11.85
C VAL A 41 12.56 15.18 11.78
N PRO A 42 13.39 15.44 12.81
CA PRO A 42 14.79 15.02 12.84
C PRO A 42 14.96 13.50 12.86
N ALA A 43 16.17 13.02 12.55
CA ALA A 43 16.49 11.60 12.43
C ALA A 43 16.35 10.82 13.75
N ASP A 44 16.56 11.45 14.90
CA ASP A 44 16.38 10.82 16.22
C ASP A 44 14.91 10.43 16.46
N ASN A 45 13.97 11.30 16.08
CA ASN A 45 12.55 11.00 16.17
C ASN A 45 12.17 9.88 15.19
N LEU A 46 12.68 9.90 13.95
CA LEU A 46 12.46 8.84 12.96
C LEU A 46 13.05 7.50 13.43
N ALA A 47 14.24 7.53 14.05
CA ALA A 47 14.88 6.34 14.64
C ALA A 47 14.02 5.76 15.76
N TYR A 48 13.51 6.60 16.65
CA TYR A 48 12.61 6.17 17.72
C TYR A 48 11.35 5.49 17.17
N LEU A 49 10.67 6.12 16.20
CA LEU A 49 9.45 5.57 15.59
C LEU A 49 9.70 4.35 14.69
N LEU A 50 10.90 4.19 14.15
CA LEU A 50 11.30 2.98 13.44
C LEU A 50 11.57 1.83 14.42
N LYS A 51 12.19 2.13 15.57
CA LYS A 51 12.56 1.15 16.58
C LYS A 51 11.35 0.60 17.32
N TYR A 52 10.37 1.47 17.65
CA TYR A 52 9.20 1.12 18.45
C TYR A 52 7.92 1.34 17.66
N ASP A 53 7.12 0.31 17.52
CA ASP A 53 5.84 0.36 16.84
C ASP A 53 4.78 -0.35 17.69
N SER A 54 3.68 0.35 17.97
CA SER A 54 2.63 -0.15 18.87
C SER A 54 1.84 -1.32 18.28
N THR A 55 1.79 -1.44 16.95
CA THR A 55 1.04 -2.50 16.26
C THR A 55 1.94 -3.59 15.71
N GLN A 56 3.12 -3.20 15.18
CA GLN A 56 4.05 -4.12 14.52
C GLN A 56 5.23 -4.53 15.42
N GLY A 57 5.24 -4.08 16.68
CA GLY A 57 6.28 -4.45 17.63
C GLY A 57 7.63 -3.76 17.41
N LYS A 58 8.63 -4.20 18.15
CA LYS A 58 9.99 -3.66 18.04
C LYS A 58 10.63 -4.08 16.72
N PHE A 59 11.43 -3.17 16.16
CA PHE A 59 12.27 -3.48 15.01
C PHE A 59 13.33 -4.53 15.37
N HIS A 60 13.51 -5.52 14.52
CA HIS A 60 14.51 -6.57 14.67
C HIS A 60 15.83 -6.12 14.02
N GLY A 61 16.67 -5.44 14.80
CA GLY A 61 17.95 -4.92 14.34
C GLY A 61 18.37 -3.70 15.12
N GLU A 62 19.50 -3.12 14.72
CA GLU A 62 20.07 -1.90 15.33
C GLU A 62 19.52 -0.67 14.62
N VAL A 63 19.01 0.29 15.38
CA VAL A 63 18.53 1.59 14.88
C VAL A 63 19.12 2.68 15.75
N MET A 64 19.84 3.59 15.13
CA MET A 64 20.45 4.78 15.74
C MET A 64 20.27 5.99 14.83
N SER A 65 20.53 7.16 15.38
CA SER A 65 20.65 8.41 14.61
C SER A 65 21.97 9.08 14.93
N LYS A 66 22.44 9.93 14.03
CA LYS A 66 23.63 10.76 14.24
C LYS A 66 23.57 12.04 13.42
N LYS A 67 24.43 12.97 13.75
CA LYS A 67 24.71 14.14 12.91
C LYS A 67 25.68 13.77 11.79
N SER A 68 25.41 14.23 10.56
CA SER A 68 26.32 14.04 9.43
C SER A 68 27.60 14.85 9.55
N SER A 69 27.59 15.94 10.34
CA SER A 69 28.74 16.80 10.60
C SER A 69 28.62 17.48 11.96
N ALA A 70 29.75 17.96 12.48
CA ALA A 70 29.79 18.76 13.74
C ALA A 70 28.98 20.06 13.68
N SER A 71 28.73 20.58 12.48
CA SER A 71 27.93 21.80 12.25
C SER A 71 26.43 21.53 12.10
N ALA A 72 25.99 20.27 12.01
CA ALA A 72 24.57 19.93 11.96
C ALA A 72 23.88 20.32 13.28
N LYS A 73 22.73 20.99 13.19
CA LYS A 73 21.98 21.46 14.37
C LYS A 73 21.36 20.29 15.12
N GLU A 74 20.84 19.31 14.40
CA GLU A 74 20.14 18.13 14.89
C GLU A 74 20.60 16.88 14.13
N ASP A 75 20.19 15.69 14.57
CA ASP A 75 20.50 14.46 13.87
C ASP A 75 19.79 14.46 12.49
N ASP A 76 20.55 14.18 11.44
CA ASP A 76 20.12 14.21 10.04
C ASP A 76 20.48 12.90 9.30
N THR A 77 20.99 11.92 10.02
CA THR A 77 21.34 10.60 9.48
C THR A 77 20.77 9.51 10.36
N LEU A 78 19.96 8.66 9.76
CA LEU A 78 19.49 7.42 10.37
C LEU A 78 20.50 6.31 10.06
N VAL A 79 20.82 5.49 11.06
CA VAL A 79 21.73 4.35 10.90
C VAL A 79 20.97 3.07 11.26
N VAL A 80 20.83 2.16 10.30
CA VAL A 80 20.10 0.90 10.48
C VAL A 80 20.99 -0.27 10.07
N ASN A 81 21.30 -1.15 11.02
CA ASN A 81 22.20 -2.29 10.80
C ASN A 81 23.52 -1.88 10.14
N GLY A 82 24.06 -0.72 10.53
CA GLY A 82 25.29 -0.14 9.99
C GLY A 82 25.13 0.64 8.66
N HIS A 83 23.95 0.64 8.02
CA HIS A 83 23.69 1.45 6.82
C HIS A 83 23.25 2.85 7.18
N GLU A 84 23.88 3.86 6.56
CA GLU A 84 23.58 5.27 6.76
C GLU A 84 22.55 5.74 5.74
N ILE A 85 21.50 6.37 6.22
CA ILE A 85 20.37 6.86 5.43
C ILE A 85 20.19 8.33 5.73
N LYS A 86 20.28 9.18 4.72
CA LYS A 86 20.13 10.62 4.89
C LYS A 86 18.67 10.97 5.20
N CYS A 87 18.44 11.70 6.28
CA CYS A 87 17.13 12.23 6.63
C CYS A 87 16.99 13.66 6.09
N LEU A 88 16.12 13.82 5.11
CA LEU A 88 15.82 15.12 4.51
C LEU A 88 14.60 15.73 5.25
N ALA A 89 14.54 17.08 5.27
CA ALA A 89 13.44 17.82 5.87
C ALA A 89 12.85 18.84 4.86
N VAL A 90 12.73 18.43 3.60
CA VAL A 90 12.26 19.26 2.50
C VAL A 90 10.74 19.42 2.56
N ARG A 91 10.29 20.66 2.78
CA ARG A 91 8.85 21.02 2.90
C ARG A 91 8.23 21.52 1.61
N GLN A 92 9.05 21.94 0.66
CA GLN A 92 8.61 22.60 -0.57
C GLN A 92 7.83 21.63 -1.47
N GLY A 93 8.18 20.36 -1.46
CA GLY A 93 7.51 19.32 -2.23
C GLY A 93 8.46 18.49 -3.09
N PRO A 94 7.92 17.58 -3.90
CA PRO A 94 8.69 16.55 -4.61
C PRO A 94 9.79 17.10 -5.54
N ALA A 95 9.55 18.19 -6.24
CA ALA A 95 10.50 18.76 -7.20
C ALA A 95 11.74 19.41 -6.54
N ALA A 96 11.65 19.71 -5.24
CA ALA A 96 12.76 20.31 -4.48
C ALA A 96 13.67 19.26 -3.80
N LEU A 97 13.35 17.99 -3.92
CA LEU A 97 14.14 16.91 -3.31
C LEU A 97 15.43 16.65 -4.10
N PRO A 98 16.57 16.39 -3.43
CA PRO A 98 17.87 16.27 -4.10
C PRO A 98 18.11 14.86 -4.69
N TRP A 99 17.11 14.27 -5.37
CA TRP A 99 17.21 12.88 -5.87
C TRP A 99 18.34 12.69 -6.86
N LYS A 100 18.55 13.67 -7.77
CA LYS A 100 19.65 13.61 -8.75
C LYS A 100 21.02 13.61 -8.08
N GLU A 101 21.22 14.45 -7.08
CA GLU A 101 22.50 14.57 -6.36
C GLU A 101 22.80 13.30 -5.56
N LEU A 102 21.77 12.66 -5.02
CA LEU A 102 21.89 11.40 -4.26
C LEU A 102 21.94 10.17 -5.17
N GLY A 103 21.69 10.34 -6.46
CA GLY A 103 21.66 9.26 -7.44
C GLY A 103 20.47 8.33 -7.27
N VAL A 104 19.36 8.81 -6.69
CA VAL A 104 18.13 8.04 -6.50
C VAL A 104 17.49 7.72 -7.84
N GLU A 105 17.25 6.45 -8.09
CA GLU A 105 16.63 5.95 -9.31
C GLU A 105 15.13 5.71 -9.14
N TYR A 106 14.75 5.13 -8.01
CA TYR A 106 13.36 4.81 -7.66
C TYR A 106 12.94 5.59 -6.42
N VAL A 107 11.74 6.14 -6.47
CA VAL A 107 11.12 6.80 -5.31
C VAL A 107 9.86 6.05 -4.89
N ILE A 108 9.72 5.80 -3.59
CA ILE A 108 8.47 5.40 -2.98
C ILE A 108 7.83 6.64 -2.38
N GLU A 109 6.73 7.11 -3.00
CA GLU A 109 5.94 8.21 -2.51
C GLU A 109 4.90 7.70 -1.50
N SER A 110 5.10 7.99 -0.23
CA SER A 110 4.28 7.49 0.88
C SER A 110 3.80 8.59 1.85
N THR A 111 3.78 9.85 1.41
CA THR A 111 3.18 10.94 2.19
C THR A 111 1.65 10.91 2.17
N GLY A 112 1.05 10.31 1.16
CA GLY A 112 -0.39 10.39 0.88
C GLY A 112 -0.84 11.76 0.33
N LEU A 113 0.07 12.70 0.12
CA LEU A 113 -0.23 14.06 -0.34
C LEU A 113 -0.05 14.19 -1.86
N PHE A 114 0.96 13.54 -2.43
CA PHE A 114 1.35 13.69 -3.83
C PHE A 114 0.87 12.48 -4.66
N THR A 115 -0.44 12.39 -4.84
CA THR A 115 -1.10 11.29 -5.59
C THR A 115 -1.49 11.69 -7.01
N GLU A 116 -1.32 12.96 -7.38
CA GLU A 116 -1.52 13.44 -8.73
C GLU A 116 -0.26 13.21 -9.55
N CYS A 117 -0.37 12.50 -10.68
CA CYS A 117 0.76 12.06 -11.52
C CYS A 117 0.82 12.77 -12.87
N SER A 118 0.00 13.81 -13.08
CA SER A 118 0.00 14.56 -14.33
C SER A 118 1.40 15.06 -14.70
N LYS A 119 1.78 14.87 -15.96
CA LYS A 119 3.02 15.37 -16.56
C LYS A 119 2.89 16.81 -17.05
N ASN A 120 1.68 17.37 -17.01
CA ASN A 120 1.43 18.79 -17.36
C ASN A 120 1.70 19.67 -16.14
N VAL A 121 2.96 19.88 -15.84
CA VAL A 121 3.44 20.67 -14.70
C VAL A 121 4.31 21.83 -15.15
N GLY A 122 4.31 22.94 -14.40
CA GLY A 122 5.10 24.12 -14.69
C GLY A 122 4.53 25.36 -14.01
N THR A 123 4.88 26.53 -14.53
CA THR A 123 4.45 27.85 -14.03
C THR A 123 3.40 28.53 -14.90
N ASP A 124 3.09 27.98 -16.09
CA ASP A 124 2.14 28.57 -17.02
C ASP A 124 0.69 28.35 -16.60
N ALA A 125 -0.20 29.14 -17.10
CA ALA A 125 -1.63 28.99 -16.82
C ALA A 125 -2.15 27.62 -17.30
N GLY A 126 -2.82 26.90 -16.39
CA GLY A 126 -3.35 25.55 -16.65
C GLY A 126 -2.36 24.41 -16.36
N GLN A 127 -1.12 24.71 -16.00
CA GLN A 127 -0.16 23.72 -15.51
C GLN A 127 -0.30 23.54 -13.99
N LEU A 128 0.08 22.34 -13.50
CA LEU A 128 0.13 22.06 -12.08
C LEU A 128 1.51 22.43 -11.50
N ASP A 129 1.53 22.86 -10.27
CA ASP A 129 2.78 23.06 -9.52
C ASP A 129 3.50 21.72 -9.34
N PRO A 130 4.73 21.55 -9.84
CA PRO A 130 5.46 20.29 -9.71
C PRO A 130 5.71 19.88 -8.26
N ASN A 131 5.71 20.83 -7.32
CA ASN A 131 5.83 20.56 -5.89
C ASN A 131 4.53 20.05 -5.26
N LYS A 132 3.45 19.93 -6.02
CA LYS A 132 2.15 19.38 -5.59
C LYS A 132 1.77 18.08 -6.30
N THR A 133 2.68 17.54 -7.11
CA THR A 133 2.44 16.32 -7.90
C THR A 133 3.55 15.28 -7.69
N ALA A 134 3.23 14.01 -7.88
CA ALA A 134 4.24 12.93 -7.89
C ALA A 134 5.25 13.11 -9.05
N HIS A 135 4.85 13.79 -10.13
CA HIS A 135 5.76 14.07 -11.24
C HIS A 135 6.96 14.96 -10.83
N GLY A 136 6.82 15.73 -9.76
CA GLY A 136 7.94 16.49 -9.18
C GLY A 136 9.16 15.64 -8.84
N HIS A 137 8.97 14.37 -8.49
CA HIS A 137 10.09 13.45 -8.24
C HIS A 137 10.94 13.19 -9.51
N HIS A 138 10.31 13.16 -10.71
CA HIS A 138 11.07 13.07 -11.97
C HIS A 138 11.85 14.34 -12.26
N ILE A 139 11.27 15.51 -12.00
CA ILE A 139 11.96 16.80 -12.10
C ILE A 139 13.18 16.82 -11.17
N ALA A 140 13.04 16.27 -9.98
CA ALA A 140 14.11 16.10 -8.99
C ALA A 140 15.16 15.04 -9.39
N GLY A 141 14.94 14.25 -10.44
CA GLY A 141 15.91 13.33 -11.02
C GLY A 141 15.60 11.83 -10.85
N ALA A 142 14.50 11.45 -10.22
CA ALA A 142 14.09 10.05 -10.11
C ALA A 142 13.67 9.49 -11.48
N LYS A 143 13.99 8.22 -11.76
CA LYS A 143 13.58 7.54 -13.00
C LYS A 143 12.16 6.97 -12.91
N LYS A 144 11.77 6.45 -11.76
CA LYS A 144 10.49 5.78 -11.51
C LYS A 144 9.94 6.17 -10.15
N VAL A 145 8.61 6.28 -10.07
CA VAL A 145 7.90 6.63 -8.83
C VAL A 145 6.80 5.60 -8.57
N ILE A 146 6.87 4.96 -7.41
CA ILE A 146 5.80 4.11 -6.87
C ILE A 146 4.99 4.96 -5.90
N ILE A 147 3.70 5.13 -6.18
CA ILE A 147 2.78 5.83 -5.29
C ILE A 147 2.10 4.79 -4.38
N SER A 148 2.33 4.88 -3.07
CA SER A 148 1.75 3.98 -2.08
C SER A 148 0.32 4.36 -1.69
N ALA A 149 -0.48 4.72 -2.69
CA ALA A 149 -1.89 5.09 -2.58
C ALA A 149 -2.57 4.98 -3.95
N PRO A 150 -3.91 4.97 -4.02
CA PRO A 150 -4.61 5.24 -5.27
C PRO A 150 -4.18 6.59 -5.83
N ALA A 151 -3.80 6.63 -7.11
CA ALA A 151 -3.30 7.82 -7.77
C ALA A 151 -4.30 8.37 -8.80
N LYS A 152 -3.97 9.51 -9.40
CA LYS A 152 -4.68 10.13 -10.51
C LYS A 152 -3.69 10.41 -11.61
N ASN A 153 -4.09 10.16 -12.86
CA ASN A 153 -3.25 10.34 -14.04
C ASN A 153 -1.92 9.57 -13.98
N GLU A 154 -1.89 8.48 -13.21
CA GLU A 154 -0.80 7.53 -13.20
C GLU A 154 -0.70 6.77 -14.53
N ASP A 155 0.50 6.31 -14.88
CA ASP A 155 0.68 5.54 -16.12
C ASP A 155 0.03 4.15 -15.99
N ILE A 156 0.06 3.55 -14.79
CA ILE A 156 -0.58 2.26 -14.50
C ILE A 156 -0.82 2.09 -13.00
N THR A 157 -1.93 1.44 -12.66
CA THR A 157 -2.17 0.87 -11.34
C THR A 157 -1.87 -0.63 -11.36
N ILE A 158 -1.03 -1.10 -10.44
CA ILE A 158 -0.63 -2.50 -10.33
C ILE A 158 -1.05 -3.07 -8.98
N VAL A 159 -1.62 -4.28 -9.03
CA VAL A 159 -1.79 -5.18 -7.88
C VAL A 159 -0.97 -6.43 -8.17
N MET A 160 0.04 -6.68 -7.34
CA MET A 160 0.92 -7.84 -7.47
C MET A 160 0.11 -9.14 -7.38
N GLY A 161 0.43 -10.11 -8.25
CA GLY A 161 -0.33 -11.35 -8.41
C GLY A 161 -1.51 -11.25 -9.39
N VAL A 162 -1.93 -10.03 -9.77
CA VAL A 162 -3.13 -9.82 -10.61
C VAL A 162 -2.78 -9.29 -12.00
N ASN A 163 -2.04 -8.18 -12.10
CA ASN A 163 -1.79 -7.52 -13.39
C ASN A 163 -0.39 -6.96 -13.58
N GLN A 164 0.60 -7.38 -12.80
CA GLN A 164 1.98 -6.90 -12.92
C GLN A 164 2.62 -7.19 -14.28
N ASP A 165 2.12 -8.18 -15.00
CA ASP A 165 2.54 -8.52 -16.37
C ASP A 165 2.26 -7.40 -17.39
N LYS A 166 1.35 -6.48 -17.06
CA LYS A 166 1.05 -5.30 -17.88
C LYS A 166 2.06 -4.16 -17.73
N TYR A 167 3.02 -4.30 -16.81
CA TYR A 167 4.06 -3.28 -16.64
C TYR A 167 5.00 -3.23 -17.85
N ASP A 168 5.15 -2.04 -18.42
CA ASP A 168 6.09 -1.74 -19.50
C ASP A 168 7.12 -0.71 -19.00
N PRO A 169 8.39 -1.09 -18.77
CA PRO A 169 9.40 -0.18 -18.22
C PRO A 169 9.69 1.00 -19.13
N SER A 170 9.43 0.90 -20.45
CA SER A 170 9.66 2.00 -21.40
C SER A 170 8.58 3.08 -21.35
N LYS A 171 7.35 2.75 -20.87
CA LYS A 171 6.20 3.65 -20.88
C LYS A 171 5.80 4.10 -19.50
N HIS A 172 5.87 3.21 -18.50
CA HIS A 172 5.34 3.47 -17.18
C HIS A 172 6.42 4.04 -16.25
N THR A 173 6.21 5.24 -15.80
CA THR A 173 7.11 5.99 -14.89
C THR A 173 6.45 6.30 -13.55
N HIS A 174 5.12 6.47 -13.52
CA HIS A 174 4.31 6.66 -12.31
C HIS A 174 3.42 5.44 -12.12
N ILE A 175 3.69 4.66 -11.10
CA ILE A 175 3.01 3.40 -10.83
C ILE A 175 2.29 3.49 -9.50
N SER A 176 0.96 3.36 -9.51
CA SER A 176 0.19 3.24 -8.28
C SER A 176 0.17 1.78 -7.80
N ASN A 177 0.48 1.56 -6.52
CA ASN A 177 0.30 0.27 -5.86
C ASN A 177 -1.14 0.07 -5.36
N ALA A 178 -2.11 0.83 -5.88
CA ALA A 178 -3.51 0.84 -5.45
C ALA A 178 -3.68 1.13 -3.94
N SER A 179 -4.79 0.72 -3.34
CA SER A 179 -5.02 0.76 -1.88
C SER A 179 -4.81 -0.61 -1.25
N CYS A 180 -4.67 -0.66 0.08
CA CYS A 180 -4.62 -1.91 0.82
C CYS A 180 -5.88 -2.77 0.62
N THR A 181 -7.06 -2.13 0.62
CA THR A 181 -8.34 -2.81 0.36
C THR A 181 -8.42 -3.34 -1.07
N THR A 182 -7.93 -2.59 -2.07
CA THR A 182 -7.86 -3.09 -3.46
C THR A 182 -6.91 -4.28 -3.57
N ASN A 183 -5.78 -4.25 -2.87
CA ASN A 183 -4.84 -5.38 -2.83
C ASN A 183 -5.44 -6.63 -2.17
N CYS A 184 -6.35 -6.48 -1.21
CA CYS A 184 -7.08 -7.60 -0.63
C CYS A 184 -8.20 -8.12 -1.57
N LEU A 185 -8.98 -7.23 -2.16
CA LEU A 185 -10.14 -7.60 -2.97
C LEU A 185 -9.77 -8.15 -4.35
N ALA A 186 -8.76 -7.58 -5.01
CA ALA A 186 -8.42 -7.96 -6.39
C ALA A 186 -7.97 -9.41 -6.55
N PRO A 187 -7.21 -10.03 -5.64
CA PRO A 187 -6.93 -11.47 -5.70
C PRO A 187 -8.17 -12.35 -5.68
N LEU A 188 -9.18 -12.03 -4.85
CA LEU A 188 -10.45 -12.77 -4.80
C LEU A 188 -11.17 -12.70 -6.15
N VAL A 189 -11.30 -11.48 -6.67
CA VAL A 189 -11.92 -11.22 -7.99
C VAL A 189 -11.14 -11.94 -9.09
N HIS A 190 -9.82 -11.89 -9.06
CA HIS A 190 -8.97 -12.58 -10.03
C HIS A 190 -9.19 -14.09 -10.04
N VAL A 191 -9.29 -14.72 -8.87
CA VAL A 191 -9.61 -16.16 -8.75
C VAL A 191 -10.98 -16.45 -9.33
N LEU A 192 -12.03 -15.68 -8.97
CA LEU A 192 -13.38 -15.91 -9.50
C LEU A 192 -13.44 -15.81 -11.04
N LEU A 193 -12.68 -14.89 -11.62
CA LEU A 193 -12.60 -14.74 -13.07
C LEU A 193 -11.78 -15.86 -13.72
N LYS A 194 -10.59 -16.13 -13.19
CA LYS A 194 -9.62 -17.08 -13.76
C LYS A 194 -10.09 -18.53 -13.70
N GLU A 195 -10.75 -18.91 -12.61
CA GLU A 195 -11.31 -20.27 -12.44
C GLU A 195 -12.71 -20.40 -13.13
N GLY A 196 -13.16 -19.34 -13.79
CA GLY A 196 -14.31 -19.38 -14.71
C GLY A 196 -15.68 -19.24 -14.05
N PHE A 197 -15.78 -18.87 -12.78
CA PHE A 197 -17.07 -18.56 -12.12
C PHE A 197 -17.72 -17.30 -12.71
N GLY A 198 -16.87 -16.31 -13.05
CA GLY A 198 -17.32 -15.01 -13.55
C GLY A 198 -17.99 -14.16 -12.47
N ILE A 199 -18.20 -12.88 -12.76
CA ILE A 199 -18.89 -11.95 -11.85
C ILE A 199 -19.95 -11.20 -12.66
N GLU A 200 -21.20 -11.26 -12.22
CA GLU A 200 -22.31 -10.47 -12.73
C GLU A 200 -22.31 -9.09 -12.07
N GLU A 201 -22.37 -9.07 -10.73
CA GLU A 201 -22.36 -7.87 -9.90
C GLU A 201 -21.91 -8.19 -8.48
N GLY A 202 -21.54 -7.17 -7.70
CA GLY A 202 -21.18 -7.36 -6.29
C GLY A 202 -21.06 -6.06 -5.51
N LEU A 203 -21.28 -6.19 -4.20
CA LEU A 203 -21.09 -5.13 -3.21
C LEU A 203 -20.00 -5.53 -2.23
N MET A 204 -19.05 -4.65 -2.00
CA MET A 204 -17.99 -4.86 -1.04
C MET A 204 -18.17 -3.92 0.16
N THR A 205 -18.11 -4.49 1.34
CA THR A 205 -17.92 -3.73 2.57
C THR A 205 -16.55 -4.06 3.15
N THR A 206 -15.74 -3.05 3.47
CA THR A 206 -14.57 -3.31 4.30
C THR A 206 -14.82 -2.79 5.71
N VAL A 207 -14.71 -3.69 6.69
CA VAL A 207 -14.59 -3.33 8.11
C VAL A 207 -13.11 -3.06 8.36
N HIS A 208 -12.76 -1.78 8.49
CA HIS A 208 -11.39 -1.32 8.35
C HIS A 208 -10.88 -0.68 9.64
N SER A 209 -9.68 -1.04 10.04
CA SER A 209 -8.97 -0.38 11.12
C SER A 209 -8.88 1.13 10.90
N TYR A 210 -8.81 1.90 11.98
CA TYR A 210 -8.55 3.33 11.87
C TYR A 210 -7.13 3.58 11.33
N THR A 211 -6.93 4.72 10.71
CA THR A 211 -5.64 5.10 10.11
C THR A 211 -5.19 6.47 10.63
N ALA A 212 -3.94 6.83 10.38
CA ALA A 212 -3.33 8.08 10.86
C ALA A 212 -4.07 9.37 10.45
N THR A 213 -4.95 9.31 9.46
CA THR A 213 -5.77 10.47 9.05
C THR A 213 -6.99 10.70 9.94
N GLN A 214 -7.36 9.72 10.76
CA GLN A 214 -8.50 9.83 11.67
C GLN A 214 -8.11 10.48 13.00
N LYS A 215 -9.09 11.05 13.67
CA LYS A 215 -8.88 11.78 14.94
C LYS A 215 -8.93 10.84 16.14
N THR A 216 -8.10 11.07 17.14
CA THR A 216 -8.17 10.37 18.43
C THR A 216 -9.33 10.88 19.29
N VAL A 217 -9.64 12.17 19.19
CA VAL A 217 -10.79 12.85 19.82
C VAL A 217 -11.56 13.63 18.75
N ASP A 218 -12.82 13.97 19.03
CA ASP A 218 -13.64 14.77 18.11
C ASP A 218 -12.92 16.08 17.73
N GLY A 219 -12.80 16.35 16.45
CA GLY A 219 -12.13 17.52 15.94
C GLY A 219 -12.65 17.95 14.56
N PRO A 220 -12.45 19.21 14.17
CA PRO A 220 -12.97 19.73 12.92
C PRO A 220 -12.42 18.98 11.72
N SER A 221 -13.30 18.69 10.75
CA SER A 221 -12.97 18.12 9.46
C SER A 221 -13.83 18.79 8.38
N GLN A 222 -13.21 19.42 7.40
CA GLN A 222 -13.92 20.20 6.37
C GLN A 222 -14.63 19.32 5.34
N LYS A 223 -14.01 18.20 4.95
CA LYS A 223 -14.48 17.36 3.84
C LYS A 223 -15.22 16.10 4.29
N ASP A 224 -14.84 15.56 5.42
CA ASP A 224 -15.40 14.32 6.00
C ASP A 224 -15.74 14.53 7.47
N TRP A 225 -16.96 14.97 7.74
CA TRP A 225 -17.41 15.25 9.12
C TRP A 225 -17.38 14.02 10.00
N LYS A 226 -17.73 12.85 9.44
CA LYS A 226 -17.69 11.57 10.17
C LYS A 226 -16.24 11.17 10.52
N GLY A 227 -15.30 11.39 9.61
CA GLY A 227 -13.88 11.16 9.85
C GLY A 227 -13.25 12.11 10.87
N GLY A 228 -13.93 13.22 11.24
CA GLY A 228 -13.56 14.09 12.33
C GLY A 228 -13.90 13.55 13.73
N ARG A 229 -14.64 12.43 13.84
CA ARG A 229 -15.03 11.84 15.11
C ARG A 229 -13.94 10.91 15.67
N ALA A 230 -13.97 10.71 17.00
CA ALA A 230 -12.99 9.88 17.71
C ALA A 230 -13.01 8.44 17.20
N ALA A 231 -11.89 8.01 16.60
CA ALA A 231 -11.78 6.73 15.91
C ALA A 231 -11.77 5.52 16.86
N SER A 232 -11.28 5.72 18.08
CA SER A 232 -11.06 4.63 19.06
C SER A 232 -12.35 4.16 19.76
N ILE A 233 -13.48 4.86 19.56
CA ILE A 233 -14.76 4.57 20.26
C ILE A 233 -15.97 4.55 19.32
N ASN A 234 -15.77 4.74 18.01
CA ASN A 234 -16.87 4.84 17.05
C ASN A 234 -16.75 3.86 15.91
N ILE A 235 -17.87 3.37 15.40
CA ILE A 235 -17.99 2.77 14.07
C ILE A 235 -18.32 3.91 13.10
N ILE A 236 -17.42 4.19 12.16
CA ILE A 236 -17.52 5.36 11.28
C ILE A 236 -17.74 4.91 9.83
N PRO A 237 -18.96 5.08 9.26
CA PRO A 237 -19.19 4.84 7.84
C PRO A 237 -18.38 5.82 6.98
N SER A 238 -17.68 5.29 5.99
CA SER A 238 -16.83 6.06 5.09
C SER A 238 -16.96 5.56 3.66
N THR A 239 -16.79 6.44 2.70
CA THR A 239 -16.73 6.06 1.28
C THR A 239 -15.37 5.41 0.97
N THR A 240 -15.39 4.48 0.01
CA THR A 240 -14.14 3.91 -0.52
C THR A 240 -14.25 3.75 -2.04
N GLY A 241 -13.15 4.05 -2.73
CA GLY A 241 -12.99 3.76 -4.15
C GLY A 241 -12.44 2.37 -4.46
N ALA A 242 -12.11 1.59 -3.43
CA ALA A 242 -11.35 0.35 -3.57
C ALA A 242 -12.03 -0.68 -4.49
N ALA A 243 -13.34 -0.89 -4.34
CA ALA A 243 -14.08 -1.84 -5.18
C ALA A 243 -14.13 -1.40 -6.66
N ARG A 244 -14.29 -0.10 -6.92
CA ARG A 244 -14.23 0.44 -8.29
C ARG A 244 -12.82 0.38 -8.87
N ALA A 245 -11.81 0.57 -8.05
CA ALA A 245 -10.41 0.50 -8.47
C ALA A 245 -10.00 -0.91 -8.92
N VAL A 246 -10.68 -1.98 -8.46
CA VAL A 246 -10.47 -3.34 -9.00
C VAL A 246 -10.72 -3.39 -10.50
N GLY A 247 -11.65 -2.60 -11.03
CA GLY A 247 -11.89 -2.50 -12.48
C GLY A 247 -10.73 -1.89 -13.29
N LEU A 248 -9.70 -1.29 -12.63
CA LEU A 248 -8.47 -0.86 -13.29
C LEU A 248 -7.50 -2.03 -13.53
N VAL A 249 -7.51 -3.00 -12.64
CA VAL A 249 -6.59 -4.16 -12.66
C VAL A 249 -7.25 -5.42 -13.24
N CYS A 250 -8.58 -5.55 -13.08
CA CYS A 250 -9.44 -6.58 -13.66
C CYS A 250 -10.54 -5.90 -14.50
N PRO A 251 -10.29 -5.53 -15.77
CA PRO A 251 -11.24 -4.78 -16.59
C PRO A 251 -12.61 -5.45 -16.77
N GLU A 252 -12.68 -6.76 -16.66
CA GLU A 252 -13.90 -7.57 -16.81
C GLU A 252 -14.98 -7.23 -15.76
N VAL A 253 -14.58 -6.66 -14.62
CA VAL A 253 -15.51 -6.24 -13.56
C VAL A 253 -15.73 -4.73 -13.50
N LYS A 254 -15.26 -4.00 -14.50
CA LYS A 254 -15.48 -2.55 -14.57
C LYS A 254 -16.99 -2.22 -14.57
N GLY A 255 -17.43 -1.44 -13.58
CA GLY A 255 -18.83 -1.08 -13.41
C GLY A 255 -19.71 -2.12 -12.71
N LYS A 256 -19.18 -3.31 -12.39
CA LYS A 256 -19.92 -4.39 -11.72
C LYS A 256 -19.72 -4.43 -10.20
N LEU A 257 -18.68 -3.75 -9.70
CA LEU A 257 -18.35 -3.72 -8.28
C LEU A 257 -18.39 -2.30 -7.73
N THR A 258 -19.00 -2.14 -6.56
CA THR A 258 -18.92 -0.93 -5.75
C THR A 258 -18.88 -1.31 -4.28
N GLY A 259 -18.70 -0.33 -3.38
CA GLY A 259 -18.64 -0.67 -1.97
C GLY A 259 -18.47 0.54 -1.06
N MET A 260 -18.41 0.23 0.24
CA MET A 260 -18.22 1.18 1.31
C MET A 260 -17.26 0.65 2.39
N SER A 261 -16.92 1.48 3.35
CA SER A 261 -16.06 1.14 4.48
C SER A 261 -16.74 1.49 5.80
N PHE A 262 -16.57 0.66 6.81
CA PHE A 262 -16.75 1.01 8.20
C PHE A 262 -15.38 1.09 8.89
N ARG A 263 -15.02 2.25 9.44
CA ARG A 263 -13.87 2.36 10.33
C ARG A 263 -14.28 1.91 11.72
N VAL A 264 -13.47 1.04 12.33
CA VAL A 264 -13.73 0.43 13.64
C VAL A 264 -12.57 0.69 14.60
N PRO A 265 -12.79 0.57 15.93
CA PRO A 265 -11.77 0.84 16.95
C PRO A 265 -10.67 -0.24 17.06
N THR A 266 -10.10 -0.67 15.94
CA THR A 266 -8.95 -1.58 15.88
C THR A 266 -7.76 -0.86 15.24
N PRO A 267 -6.52 -1.03 15.77
CA PRO A 267 -5.36 -0.27 15.30
C PRO A 267 -4.78 -0.77 13.98
N THR A 268 -4.94 -2.05 13.68
CA THR A 268 -4.52 -2.68 12.42
C THR A 268 -5.35 -3.93 12.16
N VAL A 269 -5.19 -4.53 11.01
CA VAL A 269 -5.95 -5.62 10.41
C VAL A 269 -7.40 -5.21 10.10
N SER A 270 -7.76 -5.43 8.87
CA SER A 270 -9.06 -5.13 8.29
C SER A 270 -9.62 -6.36 7.60
N VAL A 271 -10.90 -6.34 7.28
CA VAL A 271 -11.56 -7.43 6.57
C VAL A 271 -12.38 -6.90 5.40
N VAL A 272 -12.30 -7.59 4.27
CA VAL A 272 -13.19 -7.43 3.11
C VAL A 272 -14.33 -8.43 3.25
N ASP A 273 -15.54 -7.93 3.18
CA ASP A 273 -16.80 -8.66 2.98
C ASP A 273 -17.27 -8.39 1.55
N LEU A 274 -17.12 -9.38 0.68
CA LEU A 274 -17.58 -9.29 -0.71
C LEU A 274 -18.87 -10.12 -0.88
N THR A 275 -19.99 -9.44 -1.04
CA THR A 275 -21.23 -10.07 -1.52
C THR A 275 -21.24 -10.05 -3.03
N VAL A 276 -21.22 -11.21 -3.67
CA VAL A 276 -21.02 -11.36 -5.11
C VAL A 276 -22.00 -12.32 -5.75
N LYS A 277 -22.49 -11.94 -6.92
CA LYS A 277 -23.29 -12.80 -7.82
C LYS A 277 -22.39 -13.28 -8.95
N THR A 278 -22.23 -14.60 -9.05
CA THR A 278 -21.47 -15.23 -10.13
C THR A 278 -22.30 -15.36 -11.40
N THR A 279 -21.65 -15.35 -12.57
CA THR A 279 -22.36 -15.57 -13.85
C THR A 279 -22.73 -17.04 -14.02
N LYS A 280 -21.91 -17.96 -13.51
CA LYS A 280 -22.18 -19.40 -13.56
C LYS A 280 -22.65 -19.90 -12.21
N SER A 281 -23.52 -20.90 -12.23
CA SER A 281 -23.89 -21.67 -11.04
C SER A 281 -22.67 -22.42 -10.52
N THR A 282 -22.47 -22.39 -9.21
CA THR A 282 -21.36 -23.04 -8.49
C THR A 282 -21.77 -23.28 -7.04
N SER A 283 -20.87 -23.77 -6.22
CA SER A 283 -21.05 -23.92 -4.76
C SER A 283 -19.96 -23.17 -4.01
N TYR A 284 -20.26 -22.80 -2.77
CA TYR A 284 -19.25 -22.20 -1.88
C TYR A 284 -18.02 -23.12 -1.70
N LYS A 285 -18.24 -24.43 -1.67
CA LYS A 285 -17.17 -25.44 -1.59
C LYS A 285 -16.23 -25.39 -2.80
N GLU A 286 -16.76 -25.21 -4.00
CA GLU A 286 -15.95 -25.07 -5.23
C GLU A 286 -15.15 -23.76 -5.21
N ILE A 287 -15.73 -22.65 -4.74
CA ILE A 287 -15.04 -21.38 -4.56
C ILE A 287 -13.91 -21.55 -3.55
N CYS A 288 -14.15 -22.15 -2.39
CA CYS A 288 -13.11 -22.44 -1.38
C CYS A 288 -11.96 -23.28 -1.96
N THR A 289 -12.30 -24.30 -2.76
CA THR A 289 -11.30 -25.16 -3.42
C THR A 289 -10.43 -24.35 -4.39
N ALA A 290 -11.05 -23.46 -5.17
CA ALA A 290 -10.35 -22.59 -6.09
C ALA A 290 -9.44 -21.58 -5.37
N MET A 291 -9.92 -20.96 -4.28
CA MET A 291 -9.14 -20.03 -3.46
C MET A 291 -7.93 -20.74 -2.82
N LYS A 292 -8.13 -21.94 -2.27
CA LYS A 292 -7.04 -22.74 -1.72
C LYS A 292 -6.00 -23.08 -2.78
N LYS A 293 -6.43 -23.60 -3.93
CA LYS A 293 -5.54 -23.89 -5.06
C LYS A 293 -4.74 -22.65 -5.49
N ALA A 294 -5.40 -21.51 -5.61
CA ALA A 294 -4.75 -20.26 -6.00
C ALA A 294 -3.68 -19.83 -4.98
N SER A 295 -3.97 -19.95 -3.68
CA SER A 295 -3.03 -19.60 -2.61
C SER A 295 -1.77 -20.48 -2.59
N GLU A 296 -1.90 -21.71 -3.01
CA GLU A 296 -0.79 -22.68 -3.07
C GLU A 296 0.00 -22.60 -4.39
N THR A 297 -0.55 -21.94 -5.43
CA THR A 297 0.01 -21.93 -6.78
C THR A 297 0.30 -20.50 -7.27
N TYR A 298 -0.53 -19.96 -8.16
CA TYR A 298 -0.26 -18.72 -8.89
C TYR A 298 -0.43 -17.42 -8.08
N LEU A 299 -1.04 -17.49 -6.91
CA LEU A 299 -1.11 -16.39 -5.93
C LEU A 299 -0.34 -16.68 -4.64
N LYS A 300 0.59 -17.64 -4.67
CA LYS A 300 1.43 -17.95 -3.51
C LYS A 300 2.19 -16.71 -3.04
N GLY A 301 2.09 -16.41 -1.73
CA GLY A 301 2.66 -15.21 -1.10
C GLY A 301 1.83 -13.94 -1.27
N ILE A 302 0.75 -13.99 -2.06
CA ILE A 302 -0.21 -12.89 -2.26
C ILE A 302 -1.54 -13.19 -1.58
N LEU A 303 -2.11 -14.37 -1.88
CA LEU A 303 -3.31 -14.91 -1.27
C LEU A 303 -2.92 -16.02 -0.29
N ALA A 304 -3.44 -15.96 0.93
CA ALA A 304 -3.44 -17.07 1.88
C ALA A 304 -4.87 -17.64 2.03
N TYR A 305 -4.96 -18.77 2.67
CA TYR A 305 -6.22 -19.47 2.93
C TYR A 305 -6.24 -19.98 4.36
N THR A 306 -7.31 -19.74 5.09
CA THR A 306 -7.54 -20.33 6.41
C THR A 306 -8.91 -20.99 6.50
N ALA A 307 -9.00 -22.03 7.31
CA ALA A 307 -10.24 -22.69 7.73
C ALA A 307 -10.35 -22.73 9.26
N ASP A 308 -9.42 -22.06 9.95
CA ASP A 308 -9.40 -21.95 11.40
C ASP A 308 -10.39 -20.89 11.88
N GLU A 309 -10.82 -20.99 13.14
CA GLU A 309 -11.63 -19.97 13.80
C GLU A 309 -10.74 -18.82 14.25
N VAL A 310 -10.67 -17.75 13.44
CA VAL A 310 -9.71 -16.64 13.57
C VAL A 310 -10.40 -15.31 13.80
N VAL A 311 -9.62 -14.38 14.35
CA VAL A 311 -10.02 -12.97 14.53
C VAL A 311 -8.91 -12.05 14.01
N SER A 312 -9.18 -10.75 13.91
CA SER A 312 -8.27 -9.78 13.28
C SER A 312 -6.84 -9.80 13.84
N THR A 313 -6.65 -9.99 15.14
CA THR A 313 -5.32 -9.94 15.77
C THR A 313 -4.41 -11.09 15.35
N ASP A 314 -4.96 -12.21 14.86
CA ASP A 314 -4.20 -13.36 14.38
C ASP A 314 -3.42 -13.05 13.09
N PHE A 315 -3.78 -11.97 12.41
CA PHE A 315 -3.17 -11.55 11.14
C PHE A 315 -2.30 -10.30 11.27
N ILE A 316 -2.00 -9.86 12.49
CA ILE A 316 -1.03 -8.77 12.68
C ILE A 316 0.33 -9.23 12.18
N HIS A 317 0.95 -8.41 11.32
CA HIS A 317 2.24 -8.72 10.69
C HIS A 317 2.19 -9.86 9.65
N ASP A 318 1.01 -10.22 9.16
CA ASP A 318 0.90 -11.13 8.03
C ASP A 318 1.22 -10.39 6.73
N SER A 319 2.13 -10.94 5.93
CA SER A 319 2.61 -10.31 4.70
C SER A 319 1.71 -10.52 3.48
N HIS A 320 0.69 -11.37 3.55
CA HIS A 320 -0.23 -11.58 2.44
C HIS A 320 -1.11 -10.36 2.20
N SER A 321 -1.46 -10.13 0.95
CA SER A 321 -2.42 -9.07 0.58
C SER A 321 -3.85 -9.41 0.95
N SER A 322 -4.17 -10.70 0.98
CA SER A 322 -5.53 -11.24 1.13
C SER A 322 -5.43 -12.62 1.81
N ILE A 323 -6.14 -12.82 2.91
CA ILE A 323 -6.20 -14.10 3.61
C ILE A 323 -7.66 -14.57 3.57
N PHE A 324 -7.99 -15.47 2.64
CA PHE A 324 -9.34 -15.96 2.44
C PHE A 324 -9.78 -16.82 3.64
N ASP A 325 -10.89 -16.43 4.26
CA ASP A 325 -11.48 -17.10 5.40
C ASP A 325 -12.62 -18.02 4.92
N ALA A 326 -12.31 -19.29 4.83
CA ALA A 326 -13.27 -20.29 4.35
C ALA A 326 -14.38 -20.62 5.36
N GLY A 327 -14.14 -20.32 6.65
CA GLY A 327 -15.12 -20.54 7.72
C GLY A 327 -16.20 -19.48 7.80
N SER A 328 -15.91 -18.25 7.32
CA SER A 328 -16.78 -17.09 7.50
C SER A 328 -17.68 -16.75 6.31
N GLY A 329 -17.55 -17.44 5.17
CA GLY A 329 -18.35 -17.17 3.99
C GLY A 329 -19.74 -17.83 4.03
N ILE A 330 -20.62 -17.39 3.15
CA ILE A 330 -22.02 -17.84 3.09
C ILE A 330 -22.42 -18.09 1.64
N GLU A 331 -23.12 -19.21 1.40
CA GLU A 331 -23.85 -19.48 0.16
C GLU A 331 -25.34 -19.20 0.40
N LEU A 332 -25.93 -18.25 -0.35
CA LEU A 332 -27.37 -18.04 -0.33
C LEU A 332 -28.08 -18.93 -1.36
N ASN A 333 -27.49 -19.08 -2.51
CA ASN A 333 -27.89 -19.98 -3.60
C ASN A 333 -26.69 -20.23 -4.52
N ASP A 334 -26.87 -21.04 -5.56
CA ASP A 334 -25.82 -21.46 -6.49
C ASP A 334 -25.13 -20.35 -7.30
N LYS A 335 -25.54 -19.08 -7.10
CA LYS A 335 -24.93 -17.91 -7.75
C LYS A 335 -24.66 -16.75 -6.81
N PHE A 336 -25.08 -16.79 -5.57
CA PHE A 336 -24.98 -15.64 -4.68
C PHE A 336 -24.26 -15.99 -3.38
N PHE A 337 -23.11 -15.36 -3.18
CA PHE A 337 -22.16 -15.70 -2.12
C PHE A 337 -21.70 -14.48 -1.35
N LYS A 338 -21.39 -14.69 -0.09
CA LYS A 338 -20.58 -13.79 0.74
C LYS A 338 -19.20 -14.41 0.91
N LEU A 339 -18.17 -13.68 0.52
CA LEU A 339 -16.77 -14.07 0.65
C LEU A 339 -16.07 -13.14 1.63
N VAL A 340 -15.29 -13.70 2.55
CA VAL A 340 -14.59 -12.95 3.59
C VAL A 340 -13.09 -13.12 3.42
N SER A 341 -12.35 -12.01 3.52
CA SER A 341 -10.89 -12.06 3.46
C SER A 341 -10.26 -11.00 4.36
N TRP A 342 -9.29 -11.42 5.17
CA TRP A 342 -8.52 -10.60 6.08
C TRP A 342 -7.29 -10.00 5.41
N TYR A 343 -6.79 -8.90 5.95
CA TYR A 343 -5.52 -8.31 5.53
C TYR A 343 -4.96 -7.37 6.60
N ASP A 344 -3.65 -7.49 6.88
CA ASP A 344 -2.98 -6.40 7.61
C ASP A 344 -2.82 -5.23 6.63
N ASN A 345 -3.68 -4.22 6.82
CA ASN A 345 -3.76 -3.06 5.92
C ASN A 345 -2.50 -2.21 5.89
N GLU A 346 -1.59 -2.39 6.85
CA GLU A 346 -0.30 -1.73 6.90
C GLU A 346 0.83 -2.67 6.45
N TRP A 347 0.98 -3.84 7.06
CA TRP A 347 2.11 -4.73 6.80
C TRP A 347 2.01 -5.45 5.45
N GLY A 348 0.90 -6.12 5.17
CA GLY A 348 0.68 -6.78 3.88
C GLY A 348 0.83 -5.80 2.72
N TYR A 349 0.26 -4.61 2.85
CA TYR A 349 0.38 -3.56 1.85
C TYR A 349 1.83 -3.07 1.65
N SER A 350 2.58 -2.89 2.73
CA SER A 350 3.97 -2.45 2.68
C SER A 350 4.88 -3.47 2.00
N ASN A 351 4.64 -4.76 2.22
CA ASN A 351 5.32 -5.84 1.49
C ASN A 351 5.06 -5.75 -0.01
N ARG A 352 3.83 -5.43 -0.44
CA ARG A 352 3.52 -5.24 -1.88
C ARG A 352 4.27 -4.06 -2.50
N CYS A 353 4.52 -2.99 -1.76
CA CYS A 353 5.36 -1.91 -2.26
C CYS A 353 6.81 -2.38 -2.55
N VAL A 354 7.37 -3.23 -1.69
CA VAL A 354 8.70 -3.82 -1.90
C VAL A 354 8.69 -4.79 -3.08
N ASP A 355 7.69 -5.66 -3.18
CA ASP A 355 7.57 -6.61 -4.28
C ASP A 355 7.41 -5.90 -5.63
N LEU A 356 6.60 -4.84 -5.69
CA LEU A 356 6.44 -4.03 -6.89
C LEU A 356 7.75 -3.35 -7.28
N LEU A 357 8.49 -2.77 -6.32
CA LEU A 357 9.80 -2.17 -6.56
C LEU A 357 10.77 -3.20 -7.17
N LYS A 358 10.87 -4.37 -6.56
CA LYS A 358 11.73 -5.46 -7.06
C LYS A 358 11.33 -5.94 -8.43
N PHE A 359 10.04 -6.11 -8.66
CA PHE A 359 9.50 -6.50 -9.96
C PHE A 359 9.87 -5.47 -11.04
N MET A 360 9.68 -4.18 -10.77
CA MET A 360 10.03 -3.11 -11.70
C MET A 360 11.54 -3.10 -12.02
N ILE A 361 12.40 -3.28 -11.01
CA ILE A 361 13.86 -3.36 -11.19
C ILE A 361 14.24 -4.57 -12.05
N SER A 362 13.57 -5.71 -11.85
CA SER A 362 13.84 -6.92 -12.63
C SER A 362 13.47 -6.81 -14.12
N LYS A 363 12.70 -5.77 -14.49
CA LYS A 363 12.26 -5.49 -15.87
C LYS A 363 13.00 -4.31 -16.51
N ALA A 364 13.89 -3.63 -15.76
CA ALA A 364 14.61 -2.44 -16.20
C ALA A 364 15.76 -2.76 -17.17
#